data_1e0795c544a358431b5065adb1df5fcf
#
_entry.id   1e0795c544a358431b5065adb1df5fcf
#
_cell.length_a   1.000
_cell.length_b   1.000
_cell.length_c   1.000
_cell.angle_alpha   90.00
_cell.angle_beta   90.00
_cell.angle_gamma   90.00
#
_symmetry.space_group_name_H-M   'P 1'
#
loop_
_entity.id
_entity.type
_entity.pdbx_description
1 polymer ?
#
loop_
_entity_poly.entity_id
_entity_poly.type
_entity_poly.pdbx_seq_one_letter_code
_entity_poly.pdbx_strand_id
1 'polypeptide(L)'
;GQAEMYVVNSYISFAIYLAVFLLVTVAVFQWQQSRAVRRRVLRMMLTFGLDGATARKADALLDLDMKAVRRRCRRCPSPETCERWLNGETVPGNDFCPNAPQFAAVAQARQCRLRYDPGHRPGRRLDG
;
A
#
# COMPACT_ATOMS: atom_id res chain seq x y z
N GLY A 1 -45.88 33.14 -2.29
CA GLY A 1 -46.92 32.14 -2.31
C GLY A 1 -46.42 30.71 -2.23
N GLN A 2 -47.34 29.78 -2.24
CA GLN A 2 -47.01 28.32 -2.15
C GLN A 2 -46.15 27.85 -3.33
N ALA A 3 -46.28 28.42 -4.51
CA ALA A 3 -45.48 28.05 -5.69
C ALA A 3 -43.99 28.39 -5.51
N GLU A 4 -43.66 29.51 -4.90
CA GLU A 4 -42.28 29.90 -4.61
C GLU A 4 -41.62 28.98 -3.56
N MET A 5 -42.36 28.63 -2.51
CA MET A 5 -41.88 27.66 -1.52
C MET A 5 -41.63 26.27 -2.12
N TYR A 6 -42.46 25.84 -3.07
CA TYR A 6 -42.30 24.57 -3.77
C TYR A 6 -41.03 24.53 -4.63
N VAL A 7 -40.76 25.63 -5.35
CA VAL A 7 -39.57 25.78 -6.18
C VAL A 7 -38.31 25.80 -5.32
N VAL A 8 -38.28 26.58 -4.23
CA VAL A 8 -37.15 26.66 -3.32
C VAL A 8 -36.87 25.29 -2.66
N ASN A 9 -37.92 24.61 -2.21
CA ASN A 9 -37.78 23.28 -1.61
C ASN A 9 -37.22 22.24 -2.62
N SER A 10 -37.63 22.32 -3.88
CA SER A 10 -37.13 21.47 -4.96
C SER A 10 -35.65 21.74 -5.23
N TYR A 11 -35.19 22.97 -5.27
CA TYR A 11 -33.79 23.32 -5.44
C TYR A 11 -32.94 22.84 -4.26
N ILE A 12 -33.43 23.01 -3.03
CA ILE A 12 -32.73 22.53 -1.83
C ILE A 12 -32.59 21.01 -1.86
N SER A 13 -33.66 20.29 -2.18
CA SER A 13 -33.63 18.84 -2.31
C SER A 13 -32.64 18.38 -3.36
N PHE A 14 -32.64 19.01 -4.53
CA PHE A 14 -31.71 18.70 -5.60
C PHE A 14 -30.26 18.97 -5.18
N ALA A 15 -30.01 20.11 -4.53
CA ALA A 15 -28.67 20.44 -4.03
C ALA A 15 -28.16 19.41 -3.00
N ILE A 16 -29.04 18.95 -2.12
CA ILE A 16 -28.71 17.92 -1.13
C ILE A 16 -28.37 16.59 -1.83
N TYR A 17 -29.19 16.15 -2.77
CA TYR A 17 -28.91 14.92 -3.53
C TYR A 17 -27.60 15.01 -4.30
N LEU A 18 -27.34 16.16 -4.94
CA LEU A 18 -26.08 16.38 -5.66
C LEU A 18 -24.88 16.35 -4.71
N ALA A 19 -24.98 17.00 -3.56
CA ALA A 19 -23.92 17.00 -2.56
C ALA A 19 -23.64 15.59 -2.02
N VAL A 20 -24.68 14.83 -1.69
CA VAL A 20 -24.54 13.44 -1.24
C VAL A 20 -23.93 12.57 -2.33
N PHE A 21 -24.38 12.72 -3.57
CA PHE A 21 -23.82 11.99 -4.71
C PHE A 21 -22.33 12.26 -4.89
N LEU A 22 -21.92 13.52 -4.85
CA LEU A 22 -20.52 13.92 -4.95
C LEU A 22 -19.69 13.35 -3.80
N LEU A 23 -20.18 13.43 -2.57
CA LEU A 23 -19.50 12.88 -1.40
C LEU A 23 -19.30 11.37 -1.51
N VAL A 24 -20.34 10.64 -1.91
CA VAL A 24 -20.26 9.19 -2.11
C VAL A 24 -19.29 8.84 -3.23
N THR A 25 -19.32 9.56 -4.33
CA THR A 25 -18.40 9.35 -5.46
C THR A 25 -16.95 9.56 -5.05
N VAL A 26 -16.67 10.64 -4.33
CA VAL A 26 -15.32 10.92 -3.80
C VAL A 26 -14.90 9.84 -2.81
N ALA A 27 -15.78 9.44 -1.90
CA ALA A 27 -15.49 8.39 -0.92
C ALA A 27 -15.18 7.05 -1.58
N VAL A 28 -15.96 6.65 -2.58
CA VAL A 28 -15.73 5.41 -3.36
C VAL A 28 -14.40 5.49 -4.11
N PHE A 29 -14.13 6.61 -4.75
CA PHE A 29 -12.89 6.82 -5.48
C PHE A 29 -11.66 6.71 -4.56
N GLN A 30 -11.69 7.38 -3.42
CA GLN A 30 -10.60 7.30 -2.43
C GLN A 30 -10.43 5.89 -1.88
N TRP A 31 -11.52 5.18 -1.65
CA TRP A 31 -11.48 3.81 -1.17
C TRP A 31 -10.85 2.87 -2.20
N GLN A 32 -11.22 3.00 -3.47
CA GLN A 32 -10.62 2.23 -4.57
C GLN A 32 -9.13 2.52 -4.72
N GLN A 33 -8.73 3.79 -4.66
CA GLN A 33 -7.32 4.17 -4.67
C GLN A 33 -6.54 3.58 -3.49
N SER A 34 -7.11 3.64 -2.30
CA SER A 34 -6.47 3.07 -1.10
C SER A 34 -6.28 1.56 -1.23
N ARG A 35 -7.25 0.87 -1.81
CA ARG A 35 -7.12 -0.57 -2.10
C ARG A 35 -6.05 -0.87 -3.14
N ALA A 36 -6.00 -0.10 -4.20
CA ALA A 36 -4.99 -0.24 -5.25
C ALA A 36 -3.58 -0.01 -4.68
N VAL A 37 -3.40 1.03 -3.88
CA VAL A 37 -2.14 1.32 -3.21
C VAL A 37 -1.72 0.18 -2.27
N ARG A 38 -2.63 -0.33 -1.46
CA ARG A 38 -2.34 -1.46 -0.56
C ARG A 38 -1.91 -2.71 -1.32
N ARG A 39 -2.61 -3.06 -2.40
CA ARG A 39 -2.24 -4.20 -3.25
C ARG A 39 -0.86 -4.02 -3.86
N ARG A 40 -0.57 -2.83 -4.36
CA ARG A 40 0.72 -2.51 -4.96
C ARG A 40 1.85 -2.60 -3.93
N VAL A 41 1.66 -2.02 -2.75
CA VAL A 41 2.62 -2.10 -1.64
C VAL A 41 2.88 -3.56 -1.25
N LEU A 42 1.83 -4.36 -1.09
CA LEU A 42 1.98 -5.78 -0.74
C LEU A 42 2.72 -6.57 -1.83
N ARG A 43 2.39 -6.34 -3.10
CA ARG A 43 3.09 -6.98 -4.22
C ARG A 43 4.57 -6.57 -4.25
N MET A 44 4.86 -5.30 -4.05
CA MET A 44 6.23 -4.81 -3.98
C MET A 44 6.99 -5.43 -2.80
N MET A 45 6.39 -5.50 -1.62
CA MET A 45 6.98 -6.15 -0.44
C MET A 45 7.27 -7.63 -0.69
N LEU A 46 6.37 -8.34 -1.38
CA LEU A 46 6.58 -9.74 -1.74
C LEU A 46 7.80 -9.93 -2.64
N THR A 47 8.12 -8.99 -3.51
CA THR A 47 9.33 -9.06 -4.35
C THR A 47 10.62 -8.97 -3.54
N PHE A 48 10.57 -8.37 -2.35
CA PHE A 48 11.67 -8.34 -1.38
C PHE A 48 11.63 -9.49 -0.37
N GLY A 49 10.72 -10.45 -0.52
CA GLY A 49 10.55 -11.56 0.41
C GLY A 49 9.84 -11.19 1.71
N LEU A 50 9.16 -10.04 1.75
CA LEU A 50 8.39 -9.58 2.89
C LEU A 50 6.92 -9.97 2.70
N ASP A 51 6.42 -10.93 3.47
CA ASP A 51 5.03 -11.37 3.38
C ASP A 51 4.07 -10.45 4.14
N GLY A 52 2.75 -10.67 3.97
CA GLY A 52 1.73 -9.86 4.63
C GLY A 52 1.73 -9.96 6.16
N ALA A 53 2.13 -11.09 6.71
CA ALA A 53 2.29 -11.26 8.16
C ALA A 53 3.48 -10.46 8.67
N THR A 54 4.59 -10.47 7.93
CA THR A 54 5.76 -9.63 8.21
C THR A 54 5.40 -8.13 8.11
N ALA A 55 4.58 -7.74 7.14
CA ALA A 55 4.14 -6.36 6.99
C ALA A 55 3.35 -5.85 8.20
N ARG A 56 2.49 -6.67 8.80
CA ARG A 56 1.75 -6.31 10.02
C ARG A 56 2.65 -6.20 11.25
N LYS A 57 3.67 -7.03 11.32
CA LYS A 57 4.67 -7.02 12.38
C LYS A 57 5.77 -5.99 12.14
N ALA A 58 5.94 -5.54 10.90
CA ALA A 58 7.01 -4.63 10.52
C ALA A 58 6.91 -3.27 11.22
N ASP A 59 5.70 -2.74 11.41
CA ASP A 59 5.50 -1.50 12.19
C ASP A 59 6.01 -1.64 13.64
N ALA A 60 5.90 -2.83 14.23
CA ALA A 60 6.26 -3.07 15.61
C ALA A 60 7.71 -3.56 15.80
N LEU A 61 8.25 -4.31 14.83
CA LEU A 61 9.51 -5.03 14.99
C LEU A 61 10.67 -4.46 14.15
N LEU A 62 10.37 -3.76 13.08
CA LEU A 62 11.35 -3.35 12.08
C LEU A 62 11.41 -1.84 11.85
N ASP A 63 10.67 -1.07 12.65
CA ASP A 63 10.60 0.40 12.58
C ASP A 63 10.23 0.92 11.17
N LEU A 64 9.44 0.13 10.44
CA LEU A 64 8.95 0.49 9.13
C LEU A 64 7.57 1.17 9.25
N ASP A 65 7.53 2.47 9.04
CA ASP A 65 6.28 3.23 9.06
C ASP A 65 5.44 2.94 7.80
N MET A 66 4.48 2.04 7.95
CA MET A 66 3.58 1.63 6.86
C MET A 66 2.70 2.78 6.35
N LYS A 67 2.38 3.75 7.18
CA LYS A 67 1.66 4.96 6.75
C LYS A 67 2.49 5.79 5.78
N ALA A 68 3.77 5.99 6.10
CA ALA A 68 4.71 6.67 5.22
C ALA A 68 4.94 5.91 3.92
N VAL A 69 5.06 4.58 4.00
CA VAL A 69 5.19 3.70 2.82
C VAL A 69 4.00 3.88 1.89
N ARG A 70 2.78 3.79 2.40
CA ARG A 70 1.56 3.98 1.61
C ARG A 70 1.44 5.38 1.04
N ARG A 71 1.85 6.40 1.80
CA ARG A 71 1.85 7.80 1.34
C ARG A 71 2.80 7.99 0.16
N ARG A 72 4.01 7.46 0.23
CA ARG A 72 4.98 7.51 -0.87
C ARG A 72 4.48 6.75 -2.09
N CYS A 73 3.88 5.58 -1.89
CA CYS A 73 3.29 4.80 -2.97
C CYS A 73 2.13 5.56 -3.66
N ARG A 74 1.29 6.22 -2.89
CA ARG A 74 0.19 7.05 -3.42
C ARG A 74 0.68 8.23 -4.25
N ARG A 75 1.80 8.83 -3.86
CA ARG A 75 2.44 9.97 -4.53
C ARG A 75 3.49 9.56 -5.54
N CYS A 76 3.63 8.29 -5.82
CA CYS A 76 4.63 7.77 -6.76
C CYS A 76 4.44 8.40 -8.15
N PRO A 77 5.50 8.97 -8.74
CA PRO A 77 5.42 9.57 -10.08
C PRO A 77 5.33 8.54 -11.20
N SER A 78 5.59 7.27 -10.92
CA SER A 78 5.70 6.21 -11.93
C SER A 78 4.84 4.97 -11.61
N PRO A 79 3.50 5.13 -11.38
CA PRO A 79 2.66 4.00 -11.04
C PRO A 79 2.53 2.97 -12.16
N GLU A 80 2.55 3.41 -13.42
CA GLU A 80 2.47 2.54 -14.59
C GLU A 80 3.74 1.70 -14.76
N THR A 81 4.90 2.29 -14.57
CA THR A 81 6.19 1.58 -14.58
C THR A 81 6.22 0.53 -13.48
N CYS A 82 5.72 0.85 -12.29
CA CYS A 82 5.61 -0.08 -11.18
C CYS A 82 4.72 -1.28 -11.53
N GLU A 83 3.54 -1.06 -12.11
CA GLU A 83 2.64 -2.13 -12.54
C GLU A 83 3.30 -3.04 -13.58
N ARG A 84 3.96 -2.48 -14.56
CA ARG A 84 4.68 -3.24 -15.59
C ARG A 84 5.83 -4.05 -15.00
N TRP A 85 6.57 -3.46 -14.09
CA TRP A 85 7.66 -4.15 -13.39
C TRP A 85 7.13 -5.32 -12.53
N LEU A 86 6.03 -5.11 -11.80
CA LEU A 86 5.39 -6.15 -11.00
C LEU A 86 4.80 -7.29 -11.85
N ASN A 87 4.39 -6.98 -13.07
CA ASN A 87 3.92 -7.98 -14.04
C ASN A 87 5.05 -8.72 -14.78
N GLY A 88 6.30 -8.37 -14.51
CA GLY A 88 7.47 -8.98 -15.15
C GLY A 88 7.76 -8.49 -16.57
N GLU A 89 7.13 -7.39 -17.00
CA GLU A 89 7.21 -6.89 -18.38
C GLU A 89 8.45 -6.03 -18.65
N THR A 90 9.16 -5.58 -17.63
CA THR A 90 10.21 -4.60 -17.80
C THR A 90 11.52 -4.94 -17.13
N VAL A 91 12.47 -4.19 -17.52
CA VAL A 91 13.87 -4.00 -17.18
C VAL A 91 14.22 -4.34 -15.74
N PRO A 92 15.34 -5.03 -15.50
CA PRO A 92 15.85 -5.27 -14.15
C PRO A 92 16.15 -3.94 -13.45
N GLY A 93 15.57 -3.77 -12.26
CA GLY A 93 15.79 -2.61 -11.40
C GLY A 93 14.49 -1.96 -10.93
N ASN A 94 14.51 -1.50 -9.71
CA ASN A 94 13.38 -0.88 -9.03
C ASN A 94 13.66 0.56 -8.59
N ASP A 95 14.56 1.25 -9.28
CA ASP A 95 15.02 2.61 -8.95
C ASP A 95 13.89 3.64 -9.01
N PHE A 96 12.82 3.34 -9.74
CA PHE A 96 11.63 4.17 -9.84
C PHE A 96 10.80 4.19 -8.53
N CYS A 97 10.96 3.20 -7.66
CA CYS A 97 10.14 3.05 -6.45
C CYS A 97 10.74 3.84 -5.28
N PRO A 98 10.02 4.85 -4.72
CA PRO A 98 10.52 5.63 -3.60
C PRO A 98 10.64 4.82 -2.30
N ASN A 99 9.97 3.68 -2.20
CA ASN A 99 10.02 2.78 -1.05
C ASN A 99 11.06 1.67 -1.18
N ALA A 100 11.62 1.46 -2.35
CA ALA A 100 12.57 0.37 -2.61
C ALA A 100 13.78 0.35 -1.66
N PRO A 101 14.45 1.49 -1.37
CA PRO A 101 15.56 1.50 -0.44
C PRO A 101 15.19 1.02 0.96
N GLN A 102 13.99 1.37 1.44
CA GLN A 102 13.51 0.96 2.76
C GLN A 102 13.15 -0.52 2.80
N PHE A 103 12.51 -1.04 1.78
CA PHE A 103 12.22 -2.47 1.68
C PHE A 103 13.51 -3.29 1.60
N ALA A 104 14.49 -2.84 0.84
CA ALA A 104 15.80 -3.49 0.77
C ALA A 104 16.50 -3.50 2.14
N ALA A 105 16.48 -2.39 2.86
CA ALA A 105 17.08 -2.28 4.19
C ALA A 105 16.41 -3.22 5.20
N VAL A 106 15.07 -3.30 5.18
CA VAL A 106 14.29 -4.20 6.04
C VAL A 106 14.58 -5.67 5.71
N ALA A 107 14.60 -6.02 4.43
CA ALA A 107 14.91 -7.37 3.97
C ALA A 107 16.33 -7.78 4.40
N GLN A 108 17.29 -6.89 4.29
CA GLN A 108 18.66 -7.12 4.71
C GLN A 108 18.77 -7.28 6.24
N ALA A 109 18.11 -6.45 7.01
CA ALA A 109 18.08 -6.55 8.47
C ALA A 109 17.46 -7.87 8.93
N ARG A 110 16.41 -8.33 8.26
CA ARG A 110 15.79 -9.63 8.50
C ARG A 110 16.75 -10.79 8.23
N GLN A 111 17.49 -10.75 7.14
CA GLN A 111 18.49 -11.76 6.81
C GLN A 111 19.60 -11.80 7.87
N CYS A 112 20.08 -10.66 8.35
CA CYS A 112 21.06 -10.58 9.42
C CYS A 112 20.53 -11.19 10.72
N ARG A 113 19.28 -10.95 11.09
CA ARG A 113 18.65 -11.57 12.27
C ARG A 113 18.56 -13.07 12.16
N LEU A 114 18.15 -13.60 11.00
CA LEU A 114 18.06 -15.03 10.76
C LEU A 114 19.43 -15.72 10.85
N ARG A 115 20.49 -15.03 10.43
CA ARG A 115 21.86 -15.55 10.57
C ARG A 115 22.36 -15.50 12.01
N TYR A 116 21.87 -14.56 12.81
CA TYR A 116 22.32 -14.37 14.19
C TYR A 116 21.34 -14.94 15.22
N ASP A 117 20.38 -15.74 14.83
CA ASP A 117 19.50 -16.41 15.78
C ASP A 117 20.28 -17.51 16.52
N PRO A 118 20.64 -17.30 17.82
CA PRO A 118 21.37 -18.30 18.59
C PRO A 118 20.55 -19.58 18.86
N GLY A 119 19.24 -19.55 18.62
CA GLY A 119 18.34 -20.71 18.68
C GLY A 119 18.30 -21.50 17.39
N HIS A 120 18.73 -20.90 16.28
CA HIS A 120 18.84 -21.59 15.00
C HIS A 120 20.21 -22.25 14.89
N ARG A 121 20.37 -23.39 15.51
CA ARG A 121 21.54 -24.26 15.25
C ARG A 121 21.44 -24.70 13.78
N PRO A 122 22.39 -24.27 12.90
CA PRO A 122 22.45 -24.84 11.56
C PRO A 122 22.60 -26.35 11.70
N GLY A 123 21.60 -27.04 11.19
CA GLY A 123 21.45 -28.47 11.16
C GLY A 123 22.54 -29.31 11.85
N ARG A 124 22.21 -29.84 13.02
CA ARG A 124 22.87 -31.03 13.44
C ARG A 124 22.61 -32.05 12.34
N ARG A 125 23.58 -32.22 11.42
CA ARG A 125 23.56 -33.39 10.56
C ARG A 125 23.44 -34.57 11.48
N LEU A 126 22.37 -35.29 11.36
CA LEU A 126 22.28 -36.61 11.91
C LEU A 126 23.16 -37.52 11.04
N ASP A 127 24.46 -37.39 11.18
CA ASP A 127 25.41 -38.40 10.72
C ASP A 127 25.38 -39.48 11.78
N GLY A 128 24.50 -40.43 11.57
CA GLY A 128 24.42 -41.65 12.33
C GLY A 128 24.44 -42.81 11.40
#